data_add63a64a6387df65d0fcb7eac7864d6
#
_entry.id   add63a64a6387df65d0fcb7eac7864d6
#
_cell.length_a   1.000
_cell.length_b   1.000
_cell.length_c   1.000
_cell.angle_alpha   90.00
_cell.angle_beta   90.00
_cell.angle_gamma   90.00
#
_symmetry.space_group_name_H-M   'P 1'
#
loop_
_entity.id
_entity.type
_entity.pdbx_description
1 polymer ?
#
loop_
_entity_poly.entity_id
_entity_poly.type
_entity_poly.pdbx_seq_one_letter_code
_entity_poly.pdbx_strand_id
1 'polypeptide(L)'
;MTKKQKKTLKRIIAAAVLTVLLALLFHFVELPWFVQLALWLVPYLVIGHDVLRKAFMGIKNGEVFDENFLMAVATVGAIGCGEYAEGVAVMLFYQIGELFQSYAVGKSRSSITALMDIRPDSANLEAGDGSVSVVDPDDVPIGATIVVKPGEKIPLDGVVLTGESTLNTAALTGESRPRTVRPGDEVISGCVNADGVLRIRTTKIYGESTVAKILDLVENSSLKKAPVENFITKFARYYTPAVCFGALVLAVVPPLLLGNWLDWIMRALTFLVISCPCALVISIPLTFFGGIGGASKCGILVKGGNYLEALSKTGVAVFDKTGTL
;
A
#
# COMPACT_ATOMS: atom_id res chain seq x y z
N MET A 1 3.54 -11.56 -2.74
CA MET A 1 3.67 -10.79 -4.02
C MET A 1 2.40 -10.93 -4.85
N THR A 2 1.83 -9.81 -5.29
CA THR A 2 0.65 -9.78 -6.17
C THR A 2 0.99 -10.29 -7.58
N LYS A 3 -0.04 -10.65 -8.39
CA LYS A 3 0.16 -11.04 -9.81
C LYS A 3 0.92 -9.96 -10.61
N LYS A 4 0.65 -8.67 -10.33
CA LYS A 4 1.32 -7.54 -10.97
C LYS A 4 2.81 -7.48 -10.60
N GLN A 5 3.15 -7.61 -9.31
CA GLN A 5 4.54 -7.62 -8.82
C GLN A 5 5.35 -8.79 -9.41
N LYS A 6 4.75 -9.99 -9.51
CA LYS A 6 5.39 -11.15 -10.16
C LYS A 6 5.69 -10.89 -11.65
N LYS A 7 4.78 -10.19 -12.36
CA LYS A 7 4.99 -9.81 -13.76
C LYS A 7 6.13 -8.81 -13.90
N THR A 8 6.19 -7.78 -13.03
CA THR A 8 7.28 -6.81 -13.02
C THR A 8 8.62 -7.48 -12.71
N LEU A 9 8.67 -8.38 -11.71
CA LEU A 9 9.89 -9.13 -11.40
C LEU A 9 10.40 -9.94 -12.60
N LYS A 10 9.52 -10.65 -13.32
CA LYS A 10 9.92 -11.38 -14.53
C LYS A 10 10.50 -10.48 -15.61
N ARG A 11 9.93 -9.27 -15.78
CA ARG A 11 10.44 -8.27 -16.74
C ARG A 11 11.82 -7.73 -16.33
N ILE A 12 12.02 -7.45 -15.03
CA ILE A 12 13.31 -7.04 -14.48
C ILE A 12 14.36 -8.11 -14.75
N ILE A 13 14.08 -9.37 -14.44
CA ILE A 13 15.02 -10.49 -14.66
C ILE A 13 15.34 -10.61 -16.16
N ALA A 14 14.33 -10.59 -17.02
CA ALA A 14 14.52 -10.70 -18.47
C ALA A 14 15.39 -9.53 -19.01
N ALA A 15 15.09 -8.29 -18.60
CA ALA A 15 15.87 -7.12 -19.01
C ALA A 15 17.30 -7.19 -18.46
N ALA A 16 17.51 -7.61 -17.20
CA ALA A 16 18.83 -7.76 -16.61
C ALA A 16 19.69 -8.79 -17.36
N VAL A 17 19.11 -9.96 -17.67
CA VAL A 17 19.79 -10.99 -18.45
C VAL A 17 20.18 -10.49 -19.84
N LEU A 18 19.24 -9.82 -20.54
CA LEU A 18 19.50 -9.22 -21.84
C LEU A 18 20.60 -8.16 -21.77
N THR A 19 20.58 -7.30 -20.75
CA THR A 19 21.60 -6.26 -20.52
C THR A 19 22.98 -6.86 -20.34
N VAL A 20 23.10 -7.90 -19.51
CA VAL A 20 24.38 -8.59 -19.29
C VAL A 20 24.87 -9.26 -20.56
N LEU A 21 23.98 -9.96 -21.30
CA LEU A 21 24.35 -10.61 -22.56
C LEU A 21 24.82 -9.60 -23.62
N LEU A 22 24.13 -8.44 -23.74
CA LEU A 22 24.54 -7.38 -24.65
C LEU A 22 25.86 -6.74 -24.25
N ALA A 23 26.07 -6.49 -22.95
CA ALA A 23 27.33 -5.95 -22.45
C ALA A 23 28.51 -6.90 -22.76
N LEU A 24 28.33 -8.21 -22.58
CA LEU A 24 29.32 -9.21 -22.97
C LEU A 24 29.52 -9.26 -24.49
N LEU A 25 28.47 -9.20 -25.29
CA LEU A 25 28.56 -9.20 -26.75
C LEU A 25 29.39 -8.00 -27.24
N PHE A 26 29.07 -6.79 -26.75
CA PHE A 26 29.76 -5.57 -27.15
C PHE A 26 31.20 -5.44 -26.60
N HIS A 27 31.55 -6.25 -25.60
CA HIS A 27 32.94 -6.37 -25.17
C HIS A 27 33.84 -7.11 -26.19
N PHE A 28 33.21 -8.02 -26.97
CA PHE A 28 33.96 -8.84 -27.94
C PHE A 28 33.73 -8.42 -29.40
N VAL A 29 32.65 -7.70 -29.70
CA VAL A 29 32.26 -7.38 -31.08
C VAL A 29 31.94 -5.90 -31.22
N GLU A 30 32.67 -5.20 -32.04
CA GLU A 30 32.36 -3.82 -32.41
C GLU A 30 31.31 -3.81 -33.54
N LEU A 31 30.13 -3.28 -33.23
CA LEU A 31 29.02 -3.14 -34.17
C LEU A 31 28.77 -1.65 -34.51
N PRO A 32 28.21 -1.34 -35.68
CA PRO A 32 27.80 0.02 -36.03
C PRO A 32 26.83 0.59 -34.98
N TRP A 33 26.91 1.91 -34.72
CA TRP A 33 26.14 2.60 -33.69
C TRP A 33 24.61 2.38 -33.78
N PHE A 34 24.07 2.28 -35.01
CA PHE A 34 22.62 2.06 -35.22
C PHE A 34 22.19 0.64 -34.82
N VAL A 35 23.06 -0.37 -34.97
CA VAL A 35 22.82 -1.74 -34.52
C VAL A 35 22.91 -1.80 -32.98
N GLN A 36 23.91 -1.12 -32.40
CA GLN A 36 24.03 -1.00 -30.95
C GLN A 36 22.76 -0.37 -30.36
N LEU A 37 22.31 0.77 -30.90
CA LEU A 37 21.08 1.44 -30.49
C LEU A 37 19.88 0.49 -30.57
N ALA A 38 19.69 -0.19 -31.71
CA ALA A 38 18.56 -1.10 -31.91
C ALA A 38 18.55 -2.24 -30.88
N LEU A 39 19.72 -2.83 -30.59
CA LEU A 39 19.84 -3.92 -29.62
C LEU A 39 19.62 -3.44 -28.17
N TRP A 40 20.13 -2.27 -27.78
CA TRP A 40 19.93 -1.71 -26.45
C TRP A 40 18.50 -1.19 -26.21
N LEU A 41 17.78 -0.80 -27.27
CA LEU A 41 16.37 -0.44 -27.16
C LEU A 41 15.47 -1.60 -26.73
N VAL A 42 15.86 -2.86 -27.02
CA VAL A 42 15.05 -4.03 -26.62
C VAL A 42 14.92 -4.13 -25.09
N PRO A 43 15.99 -4.30 -24.29
CA PRO A 43 15.88 -4.34 -22.83
C PRO A 43 15.32 -3.02 -22.26
N TYR A 44 15.65 -1.88 -22.85
CA TYR A 44 15.14 -0.58 -22.42
C TYR A 44 13.60 -0.52 -22.52
N LEU A 45 13.01 -0.90 -23.64
CA LEU A 45 11.55 -0.90 -23.82
C LEU A 45 10.86 -2.00 -22.99
N VAL A 46 11.50 -3.16 -22.84
CA VAL A 46 10.97 -4.23 -21.95
C VAL A 46 10.80 -3.73 -20.52
N ILE A 47 11.79 -2.99 -20.00
CA ILE A 47 11.77 -2.54 -18.61
C ILE A 47 11.10 -1.17 -18.44
N GLY A 48 11.32 -0.24 -19.37
CA GLY A 48 10.97 1.19 -19.24
C GLY A 48 9.59 1.59 -19.79
N HIS A 49 8.93 0.72 -20.56
CA HIS A 49 7.69 1.09 -21.26
C HIS A 49 6.62 1.66 -20.30
N ASP A 50 6.50 1.17 -19.06
CA ASP A 50 5.52 1.65 -18.08
C ASP A 50 5.86 3.06 -17.61
N VAL A 51 7.16 3.34 -17.40
CA VAL A 51 7.68 4.65 -16.97
C VAL A 51 7.47 5.67 -18.08
N LEU A 52 7.86 5.33 -19.32
CA LEU A 52 7.66 6.20 -20.48
C LEU A 52 6.18 6.52 -20.72
N ARG A 53 5.31 5.51 -20.59
CA ARG A 53 3.87 5.70 -20.72
C ARG A 53 3.32 6.63 -19.63
N LYS A 54 3.74 6.44 -18.37
CA LYS A 54 3.32 7.30 -17.25
C LYS A 54 3.82 8.74 -17.45
N ALA A 55 5.10 8.92 -17.80
CA ALA A 55 5.68 10.23 -18.11
C ALA A 55 4.89 10.95 -19.23
N PHE A 56 4.58 10.25 -20.32
CA PHE A 56 3.77 10.80 -21.41
C PHE A 56 2.36 11.17 -20.97
N MET A 57 1.70 10.33 -20.17
CA MET A 57 0.38 10.62 -19.62
C MET A 57 0.42 11.80 -18.64
N GLY A 58 1.46 11.91 -17.79
CA GLY A 58 1.67 13.03 -16.89
C GLY A 58 1.78 14.36 -17.64
N ILE A 59 2.54 14.41 -18.72
CA ILE A 59 2.63 15.58 -19.60
C ILE A 59 1.25 15.95 -20.16
N LYS A 60 0.49 14.97 -20.66
CA LYS A 60 -0.85 15.20 -21.22
C LYS A 60 -1.84 15.72 -20.18
N ASN A 61 -1.72 15.30 -18.93
CA ASN A 61 -2.61 15.68 -17.83
C ASN A 61 -2.16 16.97 -17.10
N GLY A 62 -1.06 17.60 -17.53
CA GLY A 62 -0.51 18.80 -16.89
C GLY A 62 0.34 18.53 -15.64
N GLU A 63 0.61 17.28 -15.31
CA GLU A 63 1.50 16.85 -14.21
C GLU A 63 2.89 16.53 -14.79
N VAL A 64 3.55 17.53 -15.36
CA VAL A 64 4.79 17.36 -16.13
C VAL A 64 5.98 16.96 -15.28
N PHE A 65 6.03 17.39 -14.00
CA PHE A 65 7.22 17.24 -13.15
C PHE A 65 7.05 16.14 -12.09
N ASP A 66 6.76 14.91 -12.54
CA ASP A 66 6.76 13.73 -11.68
C ASP A 66 8.09 12.94 -11.78
N GLU A 67 8.26 11.94 -10.93
CA GLU A 67 9.43 11.07 -10.93
C GLU A 67 9.61 10.29 -12.24
N ASN A 68 8.49 9.89 -12.88
CA ASN A 68 8.54 9.15 -14.14
C ASN A 68 9.06 10.04 -15.27
N PHE A 69 8.69 11.34 -15.27
CA PHE A 69 9.22 12.32 -16.20
C PHE A 69 10.73 12.50 -16.06
N LEU A 70 11.22 12.70 -14.82
CA LEU A 70 12.66 12.83 -14.55
C LEU A 70 13.44 11.62 -15.06
N MET A 71 12.96 10.41 -14.75
CA MET A 71 13.59 9.16 -15.18
C MET A 71 13.54 8.98 -16.70
N ALA A 72 12.42 9.34 -17.34
CA ALA A 72 12.28 9.27 -18.79
C ALA A 72 13.26 10.22 -19.47
N VAL A 73 13.34 11.49 -19.04
CA VAL A 73 14.26 12.48 -19.60
C VAL A 73 15.73 12.03 -19.42
N ALA A 74 16.09 11.59 -18.21
CA ALA A 74 17.46 11.18 -17.93
C ALA A 74 17.89 9.97 -18.78
N THR A 75 17.06 8.93 -18.87
CA THR A 75 17.40 7.69 -19.57
C THR A 75 17.33 7.83 -21.09
N VAL A 76 16.34 8.57 -21.62
CA VAL A 76 16.28 8.89 -23.05
C VAL A 76 17.43 9.81 -23.45
N GLY A 77 17.77 10.78 -22.59
CA GLY A 77 18.92 11.67 -22.79
C GLY A 77 20.26 10.89 -22.82
N ALA A 78 20.48 9.95 -21.89
CA ALA A 78 21.66 9.09 -21.89
C ALA A 78 21.78 8.28 -23.20
N ILE A 79 20.66 7.67 -23.63
CA ILE A 79 20.62 6.95 -24.92
C ILE A 79 20.94 7.91 -26.10
N GLY A 80 20.40 9.13 -26.08
CA GLY A 80 20.67 10.16 -27.10
C GLY A 80 22.13 10.62 -27.13
N CYS A 81 22.82 10.58 -25.99
CA CYS A 81 24.26 10.86 -25.89
C CYS A 81 25.16 9.69 -26.28
N GLY A 82 24.59 8.52 -26.60
CA GLY A 82 25.34 7.31 -26.96
C GLY A 82 25.64 6.38 -25.79
N GLU A 83 25.26 6.75 -24.56
CA GLU A 83 25.47 5.96 -23.34
C GLU A 83 24.31 4.96 -23.13
N TYR A 84 24.21 4.02 -24.07
CA TYR A 84 23.07 3.08 -24.14
C TYR A 84 23.00 2.18 -22.91
N ALA A 85 24.13 1.63 -22.48
CA ALA A 85 24.21 0.73 -21.34
C ALA A 85 23.82 1.43 -20.03
N GLU A 86 24.25 2.69 -19.85
CA GLU A 86 23.92 3.49 -18.68
C GLU A 86 22.42 3.80 -18.63
N GLY A 87 21.83 4.22 -19.76
CA GLY A 87 20.39 4.50 -19.83
C GLY A 87 19.54 3.28 -19.45
N VAL A 88 19.92 2.08 -19.92
CA VAL A 88 19.24 0.83 -19.55
C VAL A 88 19.48 0.46 -18.08
N ALA A 89 20.72 0.61 -17.59
CA ALA A 89 21.06 0.30 -16.20
C ALA A 89 20.30 1.17 -15.22
N VAL A 90 20.23 2.49 -15.45
CA VAL A 90 19.48 3.45 -14.63
C VAL A 90 17.99 3.07 -14.59
N MET A 91 17.39 2.76 -15.75
CA MET A 91 15.98 2.33 -15.80
C MET A 91 15.75 1.02 -15.06
N LEU A 92 16.71 0.09 -15.12
CA LEU A 92 16.65 -1.20 -14.43
C LEU A 92 16.72 -1.02 -12.92
N PHE A 93 17.63 -0.22 -12.40
CA PHE A 93 17.74 0.11 -10.98
C PHE A 93 16.49 0.82 -10.46
N TYR A 94 15.94 1.75 -11.23
CA TYR A 94 14.68 2.42 -10.88
C TYR A 94 13.53 1.42 -10.73
N GLN A 95 13.36 0.50 -11.68
CA GLN A 95 12.31 -0.51 -11.63
C GLN A 95 12.48 -1.52 -10.49
N ILE A 96 13.72 -1.84 -10.12
CA ILE A 96 14.02 -2.64 -8.92
C ILE A 96 13.54 -1.88 -7.67
N GLY A 97 13.88 -0.60 -7.56
CA GLY A 97 13.44 0.26 -6.46
C GLY A 97 11.92 0.33 -6.33
N GLU A 98 11.21 0.57 -7.45
CA GLU A 98 9.75 0.58 -7.53
C GLU A 98 9.12 -0.75 -7.10
N LEU A 99 9.73 -1.88 -7.50
CA LEU A 99 9.26 -3.20 -7.07
C LEU A 99 9.40 -3.39 -5.55
N PHE A 100 10.55 -3.03 -4.98
CA PHE A 100 10.78 -3.07 -3.53
C PHE A 100 9.80 -2.19 -2.77
N GLN A 101 9.58 -0.96 -3.24
CA GLN A 101 8.58 -0.04 -2.68
C GLN A 101 7.18 -0.65 -2.69
N SER A 102 6.73 -1.12 -3.85
CA SER A 102 5.41 -1.74 -4.00
C SER A 102 5.25 -2.96 -3.09
N TYR A 103 6.32 -3.76 -2.91
CA TYR A 103 6.31 -4.93 -2.03
C TYR A 103 6.22 -4.52 -0.55
N ALA A 104 7.05 -3.55 -0.12
CA ALA A 104 7.09 -3.06 1.27
C ALA A 104 5.75 -2.44 1.68
N VAL A 105 5.19 -1.54 0.85
CA VAL A 105 3.88 -0.94 1.08
C VAL A 105 2.77 -1.99 1.07
N GLY A 106 2.81 -2.94 0.12
CA GLY A 106 1.83 -4.02 0.04
C GLY A 106 1.85 -4.92 1.28
N LYS A 107 3.03 -5.25 1.81
CA LYS A 107 3.17 -6.06 3.04
C LYS A 107 2.66 -5.31 4.27
N SER A 108 2.94 -4.02 4.37
CA SER A 108 2.44 -3.18 5.46
C SER A 108 0.91 -3.06 5.43
N ARG A 109 0.31 -2.88 4.24
CA ARG A 109 -1.15 -2.88 4.07
C ARG A 109 -1.79 -4.23 4.38
N SER A 110 -1.15 -5.36 4.06
CA SER A 110 -1.70 -6.69 4.35
C SER A 110 -1.86 -6.98 5.84
N SER A 111 -1.06 -6.33 6.69
CA SER A 111 -1.22 -6.40 8.15
C SER A 111 -2.52 -5.73 8.63
N ILE A 112 -3.01 -4.74 7.89
CA ILE A 112 -4.32 -4.09 8.13
C ILE A 112 -5.45 -4.95 7.54
N THR A 113 -5.24 -5.58 6.39
CA THR A 113 -6.22 -6.48 5.77
C THR A 113 -6.47 -7.75 6.60
N ALA A 114 -5.48 -8.21 7.38
CA ALA A 114 -5.68 -9.30 8.33
C ALA A 114 -6.71 -8.95 9.45
N LEU A 115 -6.93 -7.65 9.72
CA LEU A 115 -8.03 -7.19 10.57
C LEU A 115 -9.39 -7.32 9.87
N MET A 116 -9.43 -7.27 8.54
CA MET A 116 -10.67 -7.46 7.77
C MET A 116 -11.13 -8.93 7.77
N ASP A 117 -10.28 -9.87 8.19
CA ASP A 117 -10.64 -11.27 8.38
C ASP A 117 -11.58 -11.51 9.59
N ILE A 118 -11.92 -10.44 10.34
CA ILE A 118 -12.98 -10.49 11.36
C ILE A 118 -14.40 -10.49 10.75
N ARG A 119 -14.57 -10.14 9.48
CA ARG A 119 -15.88 -10.16 8.81
C ARG A 119 -16.44 -11.59 8.78
N PRO A 120 -17.66 -11.82 9.27
CA PRO A 120 -18.36 -13.08 9.07
C PRO A 120 -18.85 -13.20 7.63
N ASP A 121 -18.68 -14.38 7.03
CA ASP A 121 -19.08 -14.62 5.63
C ASP A 121 -20.57 -14.95 5.51
N SER A 122 -21.21 -15.44 6.58
CA SER A 122 -22.61 -15.87 6.59
C SER A 122 -23.19 -15.86 8.02
N ALA A 123 -24.50 -15.91 8.11
CA ALA A 123 -25.27 -16.08 9.35
C ALA A 123 -26.21 -17.29 9.22
N ASN A 124 -26.29 -18.14 10.25
CA ASN A 124 -27.23 -19.22 10.32
C ASN A 124 -28.52 -18.70 11.00
N LEU A 125 -29.49 -18.31 10.18
CA LEU A 125 -30.81 -17.78 10.65
C LEU A 125 -31.74 -18.93 11.01
N GLU A 126 -32.30 -18.93 12.22
CA GLU A 126 -33.28 -19.90 12.68
C GLU A 126 -34.71 -19.35 12.41
N ALA A 127 -35.49 -20.10 11.67
CA ALA A 127 -36.89 -19.78 11.41
C ALA A 127 -37.78 -20.25 12.56
N GLY A 128 -39.03 -19.74 12.62
CA GLY A 128 -39.99 -20.09 13.69
C GLY A 128 -40.40 -21.56 13.78
N ASP A 129 -40.09 -22.36 12.74
CA ASP A 129 -40.28 -23.80 12.70
C ASP A 129 -39.03 -24.60 13.19
N GLY A 130 -37.97 -23.90 13.60
CA GLY A 130 -36.72 -24.48 14.03
C GLY A 130 -35.75 -24.86 12.89
N SER A 131 -36.11 -24.60 11.63
CA SER A 131 -35.21 -24.79 10.50
C SER A 131 -34.15 -23.71 10.50
N VAL A 132 -32.91 -24.07 10.09
CA VAL A 132 -31.77 -23.16 10.02
C VAL A 132 -31.35 -22.97 8.57
N SER A 133 -31.35 -21.73 8.09
CA SER A 133 -30.92 -21.35 6.75
C SER A 133 -29.66 -20.47 6.83
N VAL A 134 -28.77 -20.68 5.86
CA VAL A 134 -27.55 -19.84 5.73
C VAL A 134 -27.92 -18.63 4.88
N VAL A 135 -27.75 -17.44 5.43
CA VAL A 135 -28.09 -16.15 4.80
C VAL A 135 -26.91 -15.20 4.87
N ASP A 136 -26.95 -14.13 4.07
CA ASP A 136 -26.00 -13.03 4.21
C ASP A 136 -26.28 -12.29 5.55
N PRO A 137 -25.27 -11.90 6.34
CA PRO A 137 -25.48 -11.11 7.57
C PRO A 137 -26.25 -9.81 7.34
N ASP A 138 -26.17 -9.22 6.14
CA ASP A 138 -26.93 -8.01 5.79
C ASP A 138 -28.45 -8.24 5.71
N ASP A 139 -28.88 -9.48 5.47
CA ASP A 139 -30.30 -9.87 5.33
C ASP A 139 -30.95 -10.24 6.68
N VAL A 140 -30.21 -10.26 7.78
CA VAL A 140 -30.71 -10.66 9.10
C VAL A 140 -31.36 -9.47 9.81
N PRO A 141 -32.70 -9.52 10.11
CA PRO A 141 -33.36 -8.43 10.80
C PRO A 141 -33.07 -8.41 12.31
N ILE A 142 -33.33 -7.27 12.93
CA ILE A 142 -33.27 -7.12 14.40
C ILE A 142 -34.32 -8.02 15.06
N GLY A 143 -33.95 -8.67 16.14
CA GLY A 143 -34.81 -9.58 16.90
C GLY A 143 -34.86 -11.00 16.37
N ALA A 144 -34.24 -11.28 15.24
CA ALA A 144 -34.09 -12.63 14.70
C ALA A 144 -33.19 -13.49 15.58
N THR A 145 -33.41 -14.80 15.56
CA THR A 145 -32.56 -15.77 16.24
C THR A 145 -31.53 -16.33 15.24
N ILE A 146 -30.24 -16.24 15.60
CA ILE A 146 -29.15 -16.83 14.85
C ILE A 146 -28.48 -17.96 15.67
N VAL A 147 -28.01 -18.98 14.98
CA VAL A 147 -27.32 -20.12 15.58
C VAL A 147 -25.85 -20.06 15.24
N VAL A 148 -24.99 -20.04 16.27
CA VAL A 148 -23.54 -19.96 16.09
C VAL A 148 -22.90 -21.23 16.65
N LYS A 149 -22.28 -22.02 15.78
CA LYS A 149 -21.62 -23.27 16.13
C LYS A 149 -20.19 -23.05 16.61
N PRO A 150 -19.57 -24.04 17.29
CA PRO A 150 -18.15 -23.98 17.61
C PRO A 150 -17.28 -23.77 16.38
N GLY A 151 -16.31 -22.86 16.48
CA GLY A 151 -15.43 -22.45 15.40
C GLY A 151 -15.98 -21.36 14.49
N GLU A 152 -17.28 -21.02 14.57
CA GLU A 152 -17.88 -19.97 13.77
C GLU A 152 -17.70 -18.58 14.42
N LYS A 153 -17.64 -17.55 13.59
CA LYS A 153 -17.66 -16.14 14.02
C LYS A 153 -19.10 -15.72 14.30
N ILE A 154 -19.30 -14.94 15.36
CA ILE A 154 -20.61 -14.33 15.63
C ILE A 154 -20.90 -13.29 14.55
N PRO A 155 -21.99 -13.43 13.76
CA PRO A 155 -22.21 -12.56 12.61
C PRO A 155 -22.76 -11.18 12.98
N LEU A 156 -23.60 -11.08 14.03
CA LEU A 156 -24.25 -9.84 14.47
C LEU A 156 -24.17 -9.68 15.98
N ASP A 157 -24.22 -8.44 16.46
CA ASP A 157 -24.36 -8.13 17.88
C ASP A 157 -25.71 -8.63 18.40
N GLY A 158 -25.75 -9.19 19.60
CA GLY A 158 -26.97 -9.74 20.14
C GLY A 158 -26.86 -10.16 21.59
N VAL A 159 -27.92 -10.84 22.07
CA VAL A 159 -28.01 -11.43 23.42
C VAL A 159 -28.20 -12.92 23.30
N VAL A 160 -27.44 -13.67 24.10
CA VAL A 160 -27.53 -15.13 24.16
C VAL A 160 -28.91 -15.53 24.72
N LEU A 161 -29.68 -16.31 23.97
CA LEU A 161 -30.94 -16.89 24.40
C LEU A 161 -30.73 -18.23 25.10
N THR A 162 -29.95 -19.10 24.47
CA THR A 162 -29.65 -20.44 24.99
C THR A 162 -28.24 -20.86 24.60
N GLY A 163 -27.64 -21.72 25.43
CA GLY A 163 -26.30 -22.20 25.27
C GLY A 163 -25.30 -21.54 26.24
N GLU A 164 -24.21 -22.22 26.49
CA GLU A 164 -23.05 -21.70 27.22
C GLU A 164 -21.82 -22.01 26.39
N SER A 165 -20.94 -21.04 26.23
CA SER A 165 -19.70 -21.20 25.46
C SER A 165 -18.64 -20.20 25.89
N THR A 166 -17.45 -20.42 25.37
CA THR A 166 -16.31 -19.51 25.52
C THR A 166 -16.08 -18.77 24.21
N LEU A 167 -15.99 -17.45 24.27
CA LEU A 167 -15.73 -16.60 23.11
C LEU A 167 -14.28 -16.15 23.09
N ASN A 168 -13.63 -16.33 21.96
CA ASN A 168 -12.34 -15.70 21.69
C ASN A 168 -12.57 -14.28 21.18
N THR A 169 -12.22 -13.29 21.98
CA THR A 169 -12.39 -11.85 21.68
C THR A 169 -11.08 -11.19 21.23
N ALA A 170 -9.97 -11.95 21.17
CA ALA A 170 -8.62 -11.42 20.96
C ALA A 170 -8.48 -10.58 19.67
N ALA A 171 -9.21 -10.94 18.60
CA ALA A 171 -9.18 -10.22 17.35
C ALA A 171 -9.83 -8.81 17.43
N LEU A 172 -10.71 -8.59 18.40
CA LEU A 172 -11.47 -7.34 18.58
C LEU A 172 -10.93 -6.48 19.73
N THR A 173 -10.63 -7.12 20.88
CA THR A 173 -10.27 -6.42 22.11
C THR A 173 -8.77 -6.49 22.42
N GLY A 174 -8.02 -7.37 21.72
CA GLY A 174 -6.63 -7.66 22.05
C GLY A 174 -6.44 -8.53 23.31
N GLU A 175 -7.51 -8.83 24.03
CA GLU A 175 -7.45 -9.65 25.24
C GLU A 175 -7.29 -11.14 24.88
N SER A 176 -6.19 -11.75 25.37
CA SER A 176 -5.93 -13.17 25.11
C SER A 176 -6.78 -14.11 25.98
N ARG A 177 -7.51 -13.58 26.99
CA ARG A 177 -8.36 -14.39 27.85
C ARG A 177 -9.73 -14.60 27.19
N PRO A 178 -10.12 -15.84 26.94
CA PRO A 178 -11.46 -16.13 26.43
C PRO A 178 -12.52 -15.71 27.45
N ARG A 179 -13.66 -15.18 26.96
CA ARG A 179 -14.80 -14.75 27.78
C ARG A 179 -15.87 -15.83 27.76
N THR A 180 -16.25 -16.37 28.90
CA THR A 180 -17.41 -17.27 29.00
C THR A 180 -18.71 -16.47 28.92
N VAL A 181 -19.67 -16.97 28.14
CA VAL A 181 -21.00 -16.36 27.95
C VAL A 181 -22.10 -17.36 28.25
N ARG A 182 -23.19 -16.86 28.83
CA ARG A 182 -24.37 -17.59 29.27
C ARG A 182 -25.66 -16.92 28.79
N PRO A 183 -26.83 -17.59 28.88
CA PRO A 183 -28.10 -16.96 28.58
C PRO A 183 -28.31 -15.64 29.30
N GLY A 184 -28.65 -14.59 28.54
CA GLY A 184 -28.79 -13.22 29.02
C GLY A 184 -27.52 -12.33 28.80
N ASP A 185 -26.38 -12.89 28.47
CA ASP A 185 -25.16 -12.11 28.21
C ASP A 185 -25.21 -11.47 26.82
N GLU A 186 -24.68 -10.25 26.73
CA GLU A 186 -24.47 -9.57 25.47
C GLU A 186 -23.21 -10.13 24.76
N VAL A 187 -23.32 -10.32 23.46
CA VAL A 187 -22.23 -10.76 22.57
C VAL A 187 -22.10 -9.79 21.39
N ILE A 188 -20.86 -9.64 20.96
CA ILE A 188 -20.50 -8.73 19.85
C ILE A 188 -20.07 -9.53 18.62
N SER A 189 -20.42 -9.00 17.45
CA SER A 189 -20.03 -9.57 16.17
C SER A 189 -18.51 -9.66 16.01
N GLY A 190 -18.02 -10.67 15.30
CA GLY A 190 -16.60 -10.92 15.05
C GLY A 190 -15.85 -11.73 16.10
N CYS A 191 -16.46 -11.99 17.29
CA CYS A 191 -15.92 -12.97 18.23
C CYS A 191 -16.04 -14.38 17.67
N VAL A 192 -15.06 -15.24 17.95
CA VAL A 192 -15.09 -16.65 17.54
C VAL A 192 -15.66 -17.48 18.69
N ASN A 193 -16.71 -18.24 18.41
CA ASN A 193 -17.31 -19.19 19.34
C ASN A 193 -16.41 -20.42 19.45
N ALA A 194 -16.00 -20.82 20.68
CA ALA A 194 -15.05 -21.92 20.86
C ALA A 194 -15.71 -23.28 21.10
N ASP A 195 -16.66 -23.36 22.04
CA ASP A 195 -17.05 -24.66 22.63
C ASP A 195 -18.49 -25.09 22.30
N GLY A 196 -19.48 -24.31 22.73
CA GLY A 196 -20.90 -24.68 22.70
C GLY A 196 -21.65 -24.06 21.53
N VAL A 197 -22.82 -24.61 21.21
CA VAL A 197 -23.76 -23.97 20.26
C VAL A 197 -24.51 -22.85 20.98
N LEU A 198 -24.47 -21.65 20.41
CA LEU A 198 -25.17 -20.49 20.94
C LEU A 198 -26.36 -20.13 20.04
N ARG A 199 -27.51 -19.89 20.65
CA ARG A 199 -28.62 -19.18 20.02
C ARG A 199 -28.63 -17.76 20.51
N ILE A 200 -28.55 -16.81 19.57
CA ILE A 200 -28.38 -15.38 19.85
C ILE A 200 -29.52 -14.63 19.20
N ARG A 201 -30.19 -13.77 19.96
CA ARG A 201 -31.17 -12.82 19.41
C ARG A 201 -30.44 -11.56 19.00
N THR A 202 -30.55 -11.18 17.74
CA THR A 202 -29.89 -10.01 17.17
C THR A 202 -30.46 -8.71 17.76
N THR A 203 -29.60 -7.78 18.12
CA THR A 203 -29.98 -6.46 18.66
C THR A 203 -29.74 -5.32 17.70
N LYS A 204 -28.92 -5.56 16.64
CA LYS A 204 -28.59 -4.57 15.61
C LYS A 204 -28.59 -5.21 14.22
N ILE A 205 -28.79 -4.38 13.19
CA ILE A 205 -28.55 -4.79 11.80
C ILE A 205 -27.04 -4.86 11.56
N TYR A 206 -26.62 -5.57 10.50
CA TYR A 206 -25.20 -5.78 10.21
C TYR A 206 -24.41 -4.47 10.05
N GLY A 207 -24.95 -3.48 9.33
CA GLY A 207 -24.30 -2.16 9.14
C GLY A 207 -24.07 -1.37 10.44
N GLU A 208 -24.81 -1.67 11.52
CA GLU A 208 -24.65 -1.07 12.85
C GLU A 208 -23.88 -1.96 13.81
N SER A 209 -23.48 -3.17 13.38
CA SER A 209 -22.75 -4.13 14.19
C SER A 209 -21.35 -3.62 14.55
N THR A 210 -20.79 -4.17 15.61
CA THR A 210 -19.43 -3.81 16.06
C THR A 210 -18.40 -4.06 14.98
N VAL A 211 -18.47 -5.20 14.28
CA VAL A 211 -17.56 -5.53 13.16
C VAL A 211 -17.72 -4.53 12.02
N ALA A 212 -18.95 -4.24 11.58
CA ALA A 212 -19.19 -3.30 10.49
C ALA A 212 -18.61 -1.91 10.79
N LYS A 213 -18.79 -1.42 12.02
CA LYS A 213 -18.19 -0.14 12.46
C LYS A 213 -16.67 -0.16 12.49
N ILE A 214 -16.06 -1.26 12.93
CA ILE A 214 -14.61 -1.41 12.93
C ILE A 214 -14.08 -1.43 11.48
N LEU A 215 -14.74 -2.17 10.58
CA LEU A 215 -14.36 -2.23 9.17
C LEU A 215 -14.52 -0.87 8.49
N ASP A 216 -15.61 -0.17 8.70
CA ASP A 216 -15.84 1.20 8.20
C ASP A 216 -14.75 2.17 8.70
N LEU A 217 -14.40 2.10 9.99
CA LEU A 217 -13.31 2.90 10.55
C LEU A 217 -11.96 2.57 9.92
N VAL A 218 -11.67 1.31 9.65
CA VAL A 218 -10.40 0.89 9.02
C VAL A 218 -10.38 1.32 7.55
N GLU A 219 -11.47 1.15 6.81
CA GLU A 219 -11.58 1.52 5.40
C GLU A 219 -11.49 3.04 5.23
N ASN A 220 -12.29 3.81 5.98
CA ASN A 220 -12.29 5.27 5.94
C ASN A 220 -11.03 5.90 6.54
N SER A 221 -10.33 5.20 7.43
CA SER A 221 -9.03 5.63 7.96
C SER A 221 -7.95 5.71 6.89
N SER A 222 -8.02 4.83 5.91
CA SER A 222 -7.11 4.81 4.76
C SER A 222 -7.30 6.03 3.84
N LEU A 223 -8.45 6.71 3.91
CA LEU A 223 -8.79 7.88 3.08
C LEU A 223 -8.34 9.22 3.71
N LYS A 224 -8.15 9.27 5.04
CA LYS A 224 -7.71 10.50 5.75
C LYS A 224 -6.20 10.62 5.73
N LYS A 225 -5.66 11.29 4.71
CA LYS A 225 -4.23 11.57 4.58
C LYS A 225 -3.73 12.44 5.72
N ALA A 226 -2.56 12.09 6.26
CA ALA A 226 -1.88 12.92 7.25
C ALA A 226 -1.42 14.25 6.64
N PRO A 227 -1.35 15.37 7.41
CA PRO A 227 -0.79 16.62 6.95
C PRO A 227 0.59 16.48 6.33
N VAL A 228 1.41 15.56 6.82
CA VAL A 228 2.74 15.27 6.28
C VAL A 228 2.70 14.67 4.88
N GLU A 229 1.68 13.88 4.52
CA GLU A 229 1.49 13.39 3.14
C GLU A 229 1.15 14.54 2.19
N ASN A 230 0.38 15.53 2.66
CA ASN A 230 0.12 16.77 1.91
C ASN A 230 1.38 17.62 1.77
N PHE A 231 2.27 17.61 2.78
CA PHE A 231 3.56 18.29 2.71
C PHE A 231 4.44 17.71 1.59
N ILE A 232 4.50 16.38 1.45
CA ILE A 232 5.27 15.74 0.36
C ILE A 232 4.75 16.16 -1.00
N THR A 233 3.43 16.15 -1.20
CA THR A 233 2.83 16.56 -2.46
C THR A 233 3.15 18.03 -2.78
N LYS A 234 3.14 18.91 -1.76
CA LYS A 234 3.56 20.30 -1.91
C LYS A 234 5.06 20.42 -2.17
N PHE A 235 5.89 19.68 -1.43
CA PHE A 235 7.33 19.66 -1.61
C PHE A 235 7.71 19.23 -3.01
N ALA A 236 7.17 18.12 -3.50
CA ALA A 236 7.44 17.62 -4.85
C ALA A 236 7.08 18.65 -5.92
N ARG A 237 5.99 19.40 -5.74
CA ARG A 237 5.55 20.44 -6.68
C ARG A 237 6.58 21.56 -6.87
N TYR A 238 7.38 21.89 -5.89
CA TYR A 238 8.42 22.92 -5.98
C TYR A 238 9.81 22.33 -6.23
N TYR A 239 10.08 21.19 -5.60
CA TYR A 239 11.38 20.53 -5.68
C TYR A 239 11.71 20.05 -7.09
N THR A 240 10.78 19.35 -7.75
CA THR A 240 11.04 18.80 -9.08
C THR A 240 11.31 19.85 -10.16
N PRO A 241 10.51 20.94 -10.28
CA PRO A 241 10.85 22.05 -11.17
C PRO A 241 12.21 22.69 -10.87
N ALA A 242 12.54 22.86 -9.56
CA ALA A 242 13.82 23.44 -9.17
C ALA A 242 15.01 22.54 -9.60
N VAL A 243 14.89 21.24 -9.44
CA VAL A 243 15.86 20.25 -9.91
C VAL A 243 15.99 20.27 -11.44
N CYS A 244 14.88 20.30 -12.16
CA CYS A 244 14.88 20.39 -13.62
C CYS A 244 15.58 21.68 -14.09
N PHE A 245 15.28 22.82 -13.45
CA PHE A 245 15.95 24.08 -13.76
C PHE A 245 17.43 24.04 -13.45
N GLY A 246 17.82 23.46 -12.30
CA GLY A 246 19.23 23.25 -11.93
C GLY A 246 19.98 22.38 -12.96
N ALA A 247 19.33 21.30 -13.42
CA ALA A 247 19.89 20.44 -14.45
C ALA A 247 20.05 21.18 -15.78
N LEU A 248 19.07 22.01 -16.16
CA LEU A 248 19.16 22.84 -17.37
C LEU A 248 20.31 23.84 -17.29
N VAL A 249 20.46 24.52 -16.16
CA VAL A 249 21.58 25.43 -15.91
C VAL A 249 22.91 24.69 -16.00
N LEU A 250 23.02 23.49 -15.41
CA LEU A 250 24.22 22.65 -15.46
C LEU A 250 24.53 22.17 -16.87
N ALA A 251 23.50 21.90 -17.69
CA ALA A 251 23.67 21.48 -19.08
C ALA A 251 24.11 22.61 -20.01
N VAL A 252 23.82 23.88 -19.68
CA VAL A 252 24.03 25.02 -20.60
C VAL A 252 25.17 25.94 -20.13
N VAL A 253 25.18 26.36 -18.89
CA VAL A 253 26.12 27.41 -18.44
C VAL A 253 27.56 26.95 -18.43
N PRO A 254 27.95 25.81 -17.83
CA PRO A 254 29.33 25.40 -17.83
C PRO A 254 29.89 25.08 -19.24
N PRO A 255 29.18 24.41 -20.17
CA PRO A 255 29.69 24.20 -21.53
C PRO A 255 29.95 25.49 -22.30
N LEU A 256 29.17 26.54 -22.07
CA LEU A 256 29.40 27.86 -22.68
C LEU A 256 30.72 28.50 -22.25
N LEU A 257 31.19 28.20 -21.03
CA LEU A 257 32.41 28.75 -20.45
C LEU A 257 33.64 27.84 -20.65
N LEU A 258 33.43 26.52 -20.54
CA LEU A 258 34.49 25.51 -20.46
C LEU A 258 34.55 24.57 -21.68
N GLY A 259 33.56 24.62 -22.56
CA GLY A 259 33.38 23.65 -23.65
C GLY A 259 32.87 22.27 -23.18
N ASN A 260 33.08 21.22 -23.94
CA ASN A 260 32.72 19.83 -23.63
C ASN A 260 31.22 19.62 -23.34
N TRP A 261 30.38 19.98 -24.30
CA TRP A 261 28.91 19.88 -24.18
C TRP A 261 28.43 18.49 -23.74
N LEU A 262 29.00 17.43 -24.30
CA LEU A 262 28.56 16.07 -24.01
C LEU A 262 28.72 15.72 -22.53
N ASP A 263 29.90 16.02 -21.97
CA ASP A 263 30.21 15.74 -20.56
C ASP A 263 29.27 16.49 -19.60
N TRP A 264 28.95 17.75 -19.90
CA TRP A 264 28.08 18.54 -19.06
C TRP A 264 26.62 18.14 -19.18
N ILE A 265 26.18 17.72 -20.39
CA ILE A 265 24.85 17.13 -20.55
C ILE A 265 24.74 15.83 -19.76
N MET A 266 25.73 14.94 -19.83
CA MET A 266 25.73 13.71 -19.04
C MET A 266 25.71 13.98 -17.52
N ARG A 267 26.47 14.96 -17.04
CA ARG A 267 26.43 15.40 -15.63
C ARG A 267 25.06 15.94 -15.24
N ALA A 268 24.40 16.69 -16.11
CA ALA A 268 23.06 17.20 -15.87
C ALA A 268 22.01 16.06 -15.82
N LEU A 269 22.13 15.07 -16.71
CA LEU A 269 21.24 13.89 -16.70
C LEU A 269 21.47 13.04 -15.44
N THR A 270 22.72 12.83 -15.03
CA THR A 270 23.09 12.16 -13.79
C THR A 270 22.55 12.93 -12.56
N PHE A 271 22.64 14.27 -12.58
CA PHE A 271 22.07 15.11 -11.53
C PHE A 271 20.55 14.91 -11.40
N LEU A 272 19.79 14.79 -12.50
CA LEU A 272 18.38 14.48 -12.47
C LEU A 272 18.09 13.14 -11.77
N VAL A 273 18.85 12.10 -12.08
CA VAL A 273 18.70 10.76 -11.47
C VAL A 273 18.94 10.80 -9.96
N ILE A 274 20.07 11.39 -9.55
CA ILE A 274 20.48 11.43 -8.13
C ILE A 274 19.52 12.30 -7.30
N SER A 275 18.93 13.32 -7.90
CA SER A 275 17.98 14.24 -7.24
C SER A 275 16.57 13.64 -7.07
N CYS A 276 16.35 12.35 -7.35
CA CYS A 276 15.07 11.72 -7.07
C CYS A 276 14.83 11.61 -5.55
N PRO A 277 13.74 12.20 -5.00
CA PRO A 277 13.42 12.08 -3.58
C PRO A 277 12.73 10.74 -3.24
N CYS A 278 13.09 9.66 -3.94
CA CYS A 278 12.41 8.36 -3.87
C CYS A 278 12.35 7.80 -2.44
N ALA A 279 13.44 7.92 -1.67
CA ALA A 279 13.49 7.47 -0.28
C ALA A 279 12.49 8.24 0.62
N LEU A 280 12.32 9.54 0.42
CA LEU A 280 11.37 10.37 1.17
C LEU A 280 9.92 9.96 0.86
N VAL A 281 9.61 9.76 -0.41
CA VAL A 281 8.26 9.36 -0.87
C VAL A 281 7.87 7.98 -0.34
N ILE A 282 8.84 7.07 -0.19
CA ILE A 282 8.61 5.71 0.33
C ILE A 282 8.48 5.69 1.85
N SER A 283 9.36 6.42 2.55
CA SER A 283 9.51 6.29 4.01
C SER A 283 8.24 6.70 4.76
N ILE A 284 7.53 7.70 4.28
CA ILE A 284 6.37 8.24 4.98
C ILE A 284 5.16 7.29 4.97
N PRO A 285 4.64 6.82 3.82
CA PRO A 285 3.57 5.82 3.83
C PRO A 285 3.97 4.56 4.62
N LEU A 286 5.22 4.12 4.47
CA LEU A 286 5.71 2.93 5.17
C LEU A 286 5.69 3.11 6.69
N THR A 287 6.07 4.27 7.20
CA THR A 287 6.06 4.61 8.64
C THR A 287 4.63 4.64 9.18
N PHE A 288 3.70 5.31 8.49
CA PHE A 288 2.30 5.34 8.92
C PHE A 288 1.65 3.95 8.89
N PHE A 289 1.80 3.20 7.81
CA PHE A 289 1.24 1.85 7.73
C PHE A 289 1.91 0.91 8.74
N GLY A 290 3.21 1.05 8.98
CA GLY A 290 3.93 0.30 10.01
C GLY A 290 3.44 0.63 11.41
N GLY A 291 3.23 1.92 11.71
CA GLY A 291 2.71 2.40 12.99
C GLY A 291 1.27 1.95 13.25
N ILE A 292 0.38 2.10 12.26
CA ILE A 292 -1.02 1.62 12.36
C ILE A 292 -1.07 0.10 12.53
N GLY A 293 -0.28 -0.65 11.73
CA GLY A 293 -0.22 -2.10 11.84
C GLY A 293 0.38 -2.59 13.16
N GLY A 294 1.36 -1.87 13.71
CA GLY A 294 1.94 -2.14 15.03
C GLY A 294 0.95 -1.90 16.17
N ALA A 295 0.28 -0.75 16.16
CA ALA A 295 -0.76 -0.40 17.12
C ALA A 295 -1.90 -1.44 17.12
N SER A 296 -2.34 -1.83 15.94
CA SER A 296 -3.38 -2.84 15.76
C SER A 296 -3.02 -4.21 16.36
N LYS A 297 -1.76 -4.66 16.23
CA LYS A 297 -1.30 -5.90 16.88
C LYS A 297 -1.34 -5.84 18.41
N CYS A 298 -1.34 -4.63 18.97
CA CYS A 298 -1.50 -4.39 20.40
C CYS A 298 -2.95 -4.12 20.81
N GLY A 299 -3.93 -4.37 19.92
CA GLY A 299 -5.35 -4.12 20.19
C GLY A 299 -5.75 -2.63 20.12
N ILE A 300 -4.89 -1.76 19.60
CA ILE A 300 -5.13 -0.32 19.49
C ILE A 300 -5.58 0.02 18.08
N LEU A 301 -6.83 0.45 17.90
CA LEU A 301 -7.37 0.88 16.62
C LEU A 301 -7.05 2.36 16.37
N VAL A 302 -6.19 2.62 15.39
CA VAL A 302 -5.82 3.97 14.97
C VAL A 302 -6.64 4.36 13.73
N LYS A 303 -7.42 5.43 13.82
CA LYS A 303 -8.36 5.89 12.78
C LYS A 303 -7.71 6.63 11.59
N GLY A 304 -6.39 6.51 11.40
CA GLY A 304 -5.66 7.11 10.26
C GLY A 304 -4.32 7.73 10.65
N GLY A 305 -3.47 8.00 9.66
CA GLY A 305 -2.13 8.57 9.85
C GLY A 305 -2.15 9.95 10.52
N ASN A 306 -3.17 10.76 10.26
CA ASN A 306 -3.37 12.05 10.92
C ASN A 306 -3.51 11.95 12.44
N TYR A 307 -4.07 10.87 12.96
CA TYR A 307 -4.19 10.64 14.41
C TYR A 307 -2.85 10.21 15.02
N LEU A 308 -2.03 9.42 14.31
CA LEU A 308 -0.66 9.13 14.75
C LEU A 308 0.19 10.40 14.81
N GLU A 309 0.08 11.26 13.81
CA GLU A 309 0.78 12.55 13.80
C GLU A 309 0.29 13.47 14.92
N ALA A 310 -1.01 13.53 15.18
CA ALA A 310 -1.57 14.30 16.29
C ALA A 310 -1.08 13.75 17.64
N LEU A 311 -1.07 12.43 17.81
CA LEU A 311 -0.59 11.76 19.02
C LEU A 311 0.87 12.09 19.31
N SER A 312 1.72 12.13 18.28
CA SER A 312 3.15 12.47 18.44
C SER A 312 3.40 13.89 18.95
N LYS A 313 2.42 14.80 18.80
CA LYS A 313 2.46 16.20 19.24
C LYS A 313 1.71 16.43 20.56
N THR A 314 1.11 15.37 21.13
CA THR A 314 0.30 15.47 22.35
C THR A 314 1.20 15.70 23.56
N GLY A 315 1.02 16.82 24.25
CA GLY A 315 1.73 17.15 25.49
C GLY A 315 0.95 16.80 26.75
N VAL A 316 -0.39 16.72 26.67
CA VAL A 316 -1.27 16.42 27.80
C VAL A 316 -2.38 15.49 27.31
N ALA A 317 -2.64 14.42 28.06
CA ALA A 317 -3.77 13.52 27.83
C ALA A 317 -4.78 13.67 28.98
N VAL A 318 -6.05 13.91 28.64
CA VAL A 318 -7.16 14.00 29.59
C VAL A 318 -8.09 12.83 29.33
N PHE A 319 -8.32 12.01 30.36
CA PHE A 319 -9.18 10.85 30.28
C PHE A 319 -10.48 11.11 31.06
N ASP A 320 -11.62 10.85 30.41
CA ASP A 320 -12.88 10.75 31.14
C ASP A 320 -12.93 9.43 31.90
N LYS A 321 -13.53 9.44 33.10
CA LYS A 321 -13.64 8.24 33.93
C LYS A 321 -14.79 7.35 33.45
N THR A 322 -15.94 7.93 33.16
CA THR A 322 -17.18 7.17 32.95
C THR A 322 -17.31 6.68 31.52
N GLY A 323 -17.22 5.36 31.31
CA GLY A 323 -17.27 4.71 29.99
C GLY A 323 -15.99 4.82 29.15
N THR A 324 -14.88 5.30 29.76
CA THR A 324 -13.58 5.42 29.10
C THR A 324 -12.49 4.63 29.84
N LEU A 325 -12.52 4.64 31.17
CA LEU A 325 -11.57 3.92 32.04
C LEU A 325 -12.29 2.78 32.80
#